data_6acd200b11e8a38c066c04dea54827a2
#
_entry.id   6acd200b11e8a38c066c04dea54827a2
#
_cell.length_a   1.000
_cell.length_b   1.000
_cell.length_c   1.000
_cell.angle_alpha   90.00
_cell.angle_beta   90.00
_cell.angle_gamma   90.00
#
_symmetry.space_group_name_H-M   'P 1'
#
loop_
_entity.id
_entity.type
_entity.pdbx_description
1 polymer ?
#
loop_
_entity_poly.entity_id
_entity_poly.type
_entity_poly.pdbx_seq_one_letter_code
_entity_poly.pdbx_strand_id
1 'polypeptide(L)'
;MESIKIEALTPEMEKAVKSYTADVEKAIVERLDYTADQILEYIKSNAPRSPYTKEHMADTFIKESFGSGANTTIVIYSKTKGHVVHFIELGFRHRSGKIIAARPFLRPAYDEFTPKMREDIKKIIEGGK
;
A
#
# COMPACT_ATOMS: atom_id res chain seq x y z
N MET A 1 13.09 0.32 6.67
CA MET A 1 11.90 1.20 6.63
C MET A 1 10.67 0.37 6.29
N GLU A 2 9.64 0.50 7.10
CA GLU A 2 8.39 -0.21 6.83
C GLU A 2 7.63 0.48 5.71
N SER A 3 7.22 -0.31 4.71
CA SER A 3 6.48 0.18 3.57
C SER A 3 5.57 -0.93 3.03
N ILE A 4 4.61 -0.53 2.20
CA ILE A 4 3.74 -1.45 1.47
C ILE A 4 4.01 -1.28 -0.01
N LYS A 5 4.20 -2.40 -0.72
CA LYS A 5 4.31 -2.43 -2.17
C LYS A 5 3.03 -3.03 -2.76
N ILE A 6 2.46 -2.32 -3.70
CA ILE A 6 1.26 -2.77 -4.41
C ILE A 6 1.65 -3.05 -5.86
N GLU A 7 1.47 -4.31 -6.27
CA GLU A 7 1.76 -4.75 -7.62
C GLU A 7 0.48 -5.19 -8.31
N ALA A 8 0.32 -4.81 -9.57
CA ALA A 8 -0.88 -5.12 -10.33
C ALA A 8 -1.00 -6.61 -10.62
N LEU A 9 0.14 -7.27 -10.94
CA LEU A 9 0.15 -8.64 -11.40
C LEU A 9 0.87 -9.57 -10.41
N THR A 10 0.31 -10.75 -10.20
CA THR A 10 1.03 -11.84 -9.56
C THR A 10 1.93 -12.51 -10.60
N PRO A 11 2.97 -13.29 -10.18
CA PRO A 11 3.81 -14.00 -11.15
C PRO A 11 3.02 -14.90 -12.09
N GLU A 12 1.95 -15.52 -11.62
CA GLU A 12 1.10 -16.37 -12.44
C GLU A 12 0.39 -15.56 -13.53
N MET A 13 -0.08 -14.36 -13.19
CA MET A 13 -0.74 -13.46 -14.14
C MET A 13 0.25 -12.98 -15.20
N GLU A 14 1.49 -12.66 -14.81
CA GLU A 14 2.54 -12.25 -15.73
C GLU A 14 2.85 -13.32 -16.77
N LYS A 15 2.86 -14.58 -16.36
CA LYS A 15 3.12 -15.70 -17.26
C LYS A 15 1.98 -15.94 -18.23
N ALA A 16 0.75 -15.69 -17.80
CA ALA A 16 -0.43 -15.93 -18.60
C ALA A 16 -0.65 -14.91 -19.70
N VAL A 17 -0.09 -13.72 -19.57
CA VAL A 17 -0.32 -12.62 -20.51
C VAL A 17 1.02 -12.11 -21.04
N LYS A 18 1.21 -12.21 -22.36
CA LYS A 18 2.43 -11.79 -23.01
C LYS A 18 2.41 -10.34 -23.47
N SER A 19 1.22 -9.81 -23.72
CA SER A 19 1.08 -8.41 -24.14
C SER A 19 -0.30 -7.91 -23.77
N TYR A 20 -0.36 -6.64 -23.41
CA TYR A 20 -1.60 -5.94 -23.12
C TYR A 20 -1.74 -4.79 -24.12
N THR A 21 -2.98 -4.43 -24.46
CA THR A 21 -3.23 -3.21 -25.20
C THR A 21 -2.94 -2.01 -24.29
N ALA A 22 -2.68 -0.86 -24.88
CA ALA A 22 -2.44 0.37 -24.12
C ALA A 22 -3.64 0.70 -23.21
N ASP A 23 -4.85 0.45 -23.67
CA ASP A 23 -6.06 0.72 -22.89
C ASP A 23 -6.17 -0.18 -21.68
N VAL A 24 -5.80 -1.47 -21.81
CA VAL A 24 -5.80 -2.42 -20.69
C VAL A 24 -4.75 -2.02 -19.67
N GLU A 25 -3.54 -1.68 -20.10
CA GLU A 25 -2.47 -1.24 -19.21
C GLU A 25 -2.87 0.01 -18.45
N LYS A 26 -3.49 0.97 -19.13
CA LYS A 26 -3.97 2.20 -18.49
C LYS A 26 -5.02 1.89 -17.42
N ALA A 27 -5.96 1.01 -17.73
CA ALA A 27 -7.00 0.61 -16.78
C ALA A 27 -6.40 -0.07 -15.53
N ILE A 28 -5.39 -0.92 -15.73
CA ILE A 28 -4.69 -1.59 -14.64
C ILE A 28 -4.01 -0.54 -13.74
N VAL A 29 -3.29 0.40 -14.31
CA VAL A 29 -2.58 1.44 -13.56
C VAL A 29 -3.58 2.31 -12.78
N GLU A 30 -4.68 2.70 -13.41
CA GLU A 30 -5.71 3.50 -12.75
C GLU A 30 -6.32 2.75 -11.56
N ARG A 31 -6.58 1.45 -11.70
CA ARG A 31 -7.14 0.66 -10.60
C ARG A 31 -6.13 0.50 -9.46
N LEU A 32 -4.87 0.30 -9.79
CA LEU A 32 -3.79 0.22 -8.80
C LEU A 32 -3.67 1.53 -8.01
N ASP A 33 -3.69 2.66 -8.71
CA ASP A 33 -3.60 3.98 -8.09
C ASP A 33 -4.81 4.27 -7.20
N TYR A 34 -5.99 3.86 -7.63
CA TYR A 34 -7.20 3.98 -6.82
C TYR A 34 -7.06 3.24 -5.49
N THR A 35 -6.52 2.02 -5.53
CA THR A 35 -6.27 1.24 -4.31
C THR A 35 -5.24 1.92 -3.41
N ALA A 36 -4.19 2.49 -4.00
CA ALA A 36 -3.19 3.24 -3.24
C ALA A 36 -3.83 4.41 -2.49
N ASP A 37 -4.74 5.13 -3.14
CA ASP A 37 -5.46 6.23 -2.51
C ASP A 37 -6.38 5.74 -1.40
N GLN A 38 -7.04 4.60 -1.57
CA GLN A 38 -7.86 3.99 -0.52
C GLN A 38 -7.01 3.65 0.71
N ILE A 39 -5.83 3.09 0.49
CA ILE A 39 -4.90 2.74 1.56
C ILE A 39 -4.41 3.99 2.28
N LEU A 40 -4.06 5.06 1.54
CA LEU A 40 -3.65 6.32 2.14
C LEU A 40 -4.75 6.92 3.01
N GLU A 41 -5.99 6.88 2.55
CA GLU A 41 -7.14 7.38 3.30
C GLU A 41 -7.36 6.57 4.57
N TYR A 42 -7.25 5.25 4.48
CA TYR A 42 -7.34 4.36 5.64
C TYR A 42 -6.26 4.70 6.67
N ILE A 43 -5.03 4.91 6.23
CA ILE A 43 -3.92 5.26 7.11
C ILE A 43 -4.21 6.57 7.85
N LYS A 44 -4.66 7.59 7.13
CA LYS A 44 -5.00 8.88 7.75
C LYS A 44 -6.07 8.74 8.81
N SER A 45 -7.04 7.85 8.60
CA SER A 45 -8.15 7.65 9.52
C SER A 45 -7.82 6.75 10.70
N ASN A 46 -6.90 5.82 10.54
CA ASN A 46 -6.66 4.74 11.51
C ASN A 46 -5.28 4.74 12.15
N ALA A 47 -4.28 5.39 11.57
CA ALA A 47 -2.96 5.43 12.17
C ALA A 47 -2.98 6.27 13.45
N PRO A 48 -2.24 5.85 14.49
CA PRO A 48 -2.23 6.58 15.77
C PRO A 48 -1.74 8.02 15.60
N ARG A 49 -2.35 8.94 16.34
CA ARG A 49 -1.98 10.35 16.36
C ARG A 49 -1.64 10.75 17.78
N SER A 50 -0.43 11.27 17.98
CA SER A 50 0.00 11.74 19.27
C SER A 50 -0.51 13.17 19.54
N PRO A 51 -1.08 13.44 20.74
CA PRO A 51 -1.48 14.81 21.06
C PRO A 51 -0.29 15.73 21.36
N TYR A 52 0.91 15.16 21.45
CA TYR A 52 2.12 15.90 21.82
C TYR A 52 2.95 16.37 20.63
N THR A 53 2.58 16.01 19.40
CA THR A 53 3.33 16.41 18.21
C THR A 53 2.44 17.21 17.27
N LYS A 54 3.05 18.18 16.58
CA LYS A 54 2.34 18.98 15.57
C LYS A 54 2.16 18.21 14.28
N GLU A 55 3.19 17.46 13.89
CA GLU A 55 3.16 16.63 12.69
C GLU A 55 2.83 15.20 13.08
N HIS A 56 1.69 14.71 12.63
CA HIS A 56 1.27 13.33 12.89
C HIS A 56 1.83 12.39 11.84
N MET A 57 2.26 11.21 12.29
CA MET A 57 2.77 10.17 11.39
C MET A 57 1.77 9.85 10.27
N ALA A 58 0.46 9.82 10.60
CA ALA A 58 -0.58 9.53 9.64
C ALA A 58 -0.59 10.47 8.43
N ASP A 59 -0.14 11.72 8.63
CA ASP A 59 -0.15 12.74 7.59
C ASP A 59 1.15 12.78 6.78
N THR A 60 2.13 11.93 7.12
CA THR A 60 3.43 11.89 6.44
C THR A 60 3.52 10.84 5.36
N PHE A 61 2.48 10.03 5.20
CA PHE A 61 2.48 8.96 4.21
C PHE A 61 2.27 9.49 2.80
N ILE A 62 3.06 8.98 1.88
CA ILE A 62 2.97 9.31 0.46
C ILE A 62 3.01 8.02 -0.36
N LYS A 63 2.57 8.13 -1.60
CA LYS A 63 2.71 7.05 -2.57
C LYS A 63 3.74 7.44 -3.62
N GLU A 64 4.47 6.45 -4.11
CA GLU A 64 5.47 6.65 -5.15
C GLU A 64 5.38 5.51 -6.15
N SER A 65 5.34 5.85 -7.43
CA SER A 65 5.14 4.89 -8.50
C SER A 65 6.45 4.56 -9.20
N PHE A 66 6.69 3.28 -9.45
CA PHE A 66 7.85 2.76 -10.15
C PHE A 66 7.40 1.85 -11.28
N GLY A 67 8.18 1.81 -12.36
CA GLY A 67 7.86 0.98 -13.52
C GLY A 67 6.87 1.66 -14.45
N SER A 68 6.32 0.90 -15.36
CA SER A 68 5.36 1.41 -16.35
C SER A 68 4.39 0.32 -16.77
N GLY A 69 3.23 0.74 -17.27
CA GLY A 69 2.20 -0.17 -17.76
C GLY A 69 1.82 -1.23 -16.72
N ALA A 70 1.69 -2.47 -17.15
CA ALA A 70 1.32 -3.58 -16.28
C ALA A 70 2.37 -3.91 -15.23
N ASN A 71 3.60 -3.41 -15.38
CA ASN A 71 4.69 -3.63 -14.42
C ASN A 71 4.79 -2.52 -13.37
N THR A 72 3.80 -1.66 -13.27
CA THR A 72 3.78 -0.59 -12.29
C THR A 72 3.68 -1.13 -10.88
N THR A 73 4.53 -0.61 -10.01
CA THR A 73 4.51 -0.89 -8.57
C THR A 73 4.34 0.43 -7.83
N ILE A 74 3.43 0.48 -6.89
CA ILE A 74 3.23 1.66 -6.05
C ILE A 74 3.68 1.32 -4.64
N VAL A 75 4.57 2.15 -4.08
CA VAL A 75 5.07 2.01 -2.72
C VAL A 75 4.46 3.11 -1.87
N ILE A 76 3.89 2.72 -0.73
CA ILE A 76 3.32 3.66 0.24
C ILE A 76 4.22 3.64 1.47
N TYR A 77 4.71 4.80 1.86
CA TYR A 77 5.64 4.89 2.99
C TYR A 77 5.55 6.26 3.65
N SER A 78 6.08 6.36 4.87
CA SER A 78 6.18 7.64 5.56
C SER A 78 7.44 8.36 5.12
N LYS A 79 7.29 9.57 4.62
CA LYS A 79 8.41 10.37 4.12
C LYS A 79 9.39 10.75 5.24
N THR A 80 8.90 11.06 6.42
CA THR A 80 9.71 11.61 7.51
C THR A 80 9.72 10.79 8.80
N LYS A 81 8.80 9.85 8.95
CA LYS A 81 8.58 9.11 10.21
C LYS A 81 8.73 7.59 10.08
N GLY A 82 9.49 7.13 9.09
CA GLY A 82 9.61 5.69 8.81
C GLY A 82 10.00 4.83 10.01
N HIS A 83 10.92 5.31 10.84
CA HIS A 83 11.35 4.56 12.03
C HIS A 83 10.25 4.43 13.09
N VAL A 84 9.39 5.44 13.21
CA VAL A 84 8.25 5.42 14.14
C VAL A 84 7.20 4.41 13.64
N VAL A 85 6.98 4.36 12.33
CA VAL A 85 6.04 3.42 11.71
C VAL A 85 6.40 1.98 12.10
N HIS A 86 7.68 1.63 12.00
CA HIS A 86 8.16 0.30 12.35
C HIS A 86 7.77 -0.10 13.78
N PHE A 87 8.02 0.76 14.74
CA PHE A 87 7.72 0.48 16.14
C PHE A 87 6.22 0.35 16.41
N ILE A 88 5.40 1.19 15.77
CA ILE A 88 3.96 1.17 15.98
C ILE A 88 3.34 -0.07 15.32
N GLU A 89 3.77 -0.39 14.12
CA GLU A 89 3.21 -1.51 13.36
C GLU A 89 3.49 -2.85 14.02
N LEU A 90 4.72 -3.04 14.53
CA LEU A 90 5.19 -4.32 15.06
C LEU A 90 5.25 -4.40 16.57
N GLY A 91 5.12 -3.25 17.28
CA GLY A 91 5.36 -3.21 18.72
C GLY A 91 6.84 -3.24 19.03
N PHE A 92 7.21 -3.00 20.27
CA PHE A 92 8.61 -3.00 20.65
C PHE A 92 8.77 -3.14 22.18
N ARG A 93 10.00 -3.43 22.60
CA ARG A 93 10.35 -3.44 24.02
C ARG A 93 10.98 -2.09 24.36
N HIS A 94 10.35 -1.37 25.29
CA HIS A 94 10.89 -0.12 25.79
C HIS A 94 12.14 -0.34 26.62
N ARG A 95 13.01 0.66 26.72
CA ARG A 95 14.24 0.63 27.52
C ARG A 95 14.00 0.22 28.97
N SER A 96 12.85 0.58 29.53
CA SER A 96 12.46 0.23 30.91
C SER A 96 12.09 -1.25 31.08
N GLY A 97 12.06 -2.04 30.02
CA GLY A 97 11.62 -3.43 30.03
C GLY A 97 10.14 -3.61 29.71
N LYS A 98 9.38 -2.52 29.65
CA LYS A 98 7.96 -2.57 29.32
C LYS A 98 7.78 -2.95 27.86
N ILE A 99 6.85 -3.85 27.60
CA ILE A 99 6.51 -4.26 26.22
C ILE A 99 5.38 -3.37 25.73
N ILE A 100 5.60 -2.71 24.60
CA ILE A 100 4.60 -1.89 23.93
C ILE A 100 3.95 -2.72 22.84
N ALA A 101 2.64 -2.95 22.97
CA ALA A 101 1.90 -3.78 22.03
C ALA A 101 1.85 -3.15 20.63
N ALA A 102 1.83 -4.00 19.61
CA ALA A 102 1.67 -3.56 18.24
C ALA A 102 0.29 -2.93 18.03
N ARG A 103 0.25 -1.88 17.21
CA ARG A 103 -1.00 -1.24 16.77
C ARG A 103 -0.94 -1.13 15.25
N PRO A 104 -1.12 -2.26 14.52
CA PRO A 104 -0.95 -2.28 13.08
C PRO A 104 -2.01 -1.45 12.36
N PHE A 105 -1.58 -0.76 11.32
CA PHE A 105 -2.46 0.00 10.43
C PHE A 105 -2.10 -0.18 8.96
N LEU A 106 -0.84 -0.50 8.65
CA LEU A 106 -0.41 -0.78 7.27
C LEU A 106 -0.94 -2.13 6.78
N ARG A 107 -0.70 -3.17 7.56
CA ARG A 107 -1.13 -4.52 7.18
C ARG A 107 -2.65 -4.64 7.07
N PRO A 108 -3.43 -4.11 8.03
CA PRO A 108 -4.89 -4.11 7.87
C PRO A 108 -5.36 -3.34 6.63
N ALA A 109 -4.72 -2.21 6.30
CA ALA A 109 -5.07 -1.45 5.10
C ALA A 109 -4.82 -2.27 3.84
N TYR A 110 -3.67 -2.92 3.77
CA TYR A 110 -3.32 -3.78 2.64
C TYR A 110 -4.32 -4.92 2.49
N ASP A 111 -4.61 -5.63 3.60
CA ASP A 111 -5.50 -6.78 3.58
C ASP A 111 -6.95 -6.41 3.27
N GLU A 112 -7.35 -5.17 3.57
CA GLU A 112 -8.70 -4.69 3.31
C GLU A 112 -8.94 -4.42 1.81
N PHE A 113 -8.00 -3.78 1.15
CA PHE A 113 -8.23 -3.23 -0.19
C PHE A 113 -7.60 -4.01 -1.34
N THR A 114 -6.52 -4.76 -1.10
CA THR A 114 -5.83 -5.44 -2.21
C THR A 114 -6.57 -6.65 -2.77
N PRO A 115 -7.32 -7.44 -2.00
CA PRO A 115 -8.07 -8.56 -2.60
C PRO A 115 -9.07 -8.09 -3.65
N LYS A 116 -9.79 -7.01 -3.37
CA LYS A 116 -10.76 -6.45 -4.32
C LYS A 116 -10.06 -5.86 -5.53
N MET A 117 -8.92 -5.21 -5.33
CA MET A 117 -8.10 -4.69 -6.41
C MET A 117 -7.67 -5.81 -7.36
N ARG A 118 -7.17 -6.92 -6.82
CA ARG A 118 -6.72 -8.05 -7.63
C ARG A 118 -7.87 -8.66 -8.43
N GLU A 119 -9.04 -8.78 -7.81
CA GLU A 119 -10.22 -9.27 -8.48
C GLU A 119 -10.63 -8.36 -9.62
N ASP A 120 -10.64 -7.04 -9.40
CA ASP A 120 -10.99 -6.07 -10.42
C ASP A 120 -9.97 -6.03 -11.56
N ILE A 121 -8.67 -6.13 -11.24
CA ILE A 121 -7.61 -6.19 -12.25
C ILE A 121 -7.77 -7.45 -13.11
N LYS A 122 -8.10 -8.57 -12.48
CA LYS A 122 -8.36 -9.81 -13.22
C LYS A 122 -9.50 -9.62 -14.22
N LYS A 123 -10.57 -8.96 -13.83
CA LYS A 123 -11.70 -8.66 -14.71
C LYS A 123 -11.29 -7.73 -15.86
N ILE A 124 -10.44 -6.75 -15.58
CA ILE A 124 -9.90 -5.85 -16.61
C ILE A 124 -9.13 -6.65 -17.66
N ILE A 125 -8.26 -7.55 -17.21
CA ILE A 125 -7.47 -8.39 -18.12
C ILE A 125 -8.37 -9.27 -18.96
N GLU A 126 -9.35 -9.94 -18.36
CA GLU A 126 -10.27 -10.85 -19.04
C GLU A 126 -11.19 -10.12 -20.02
N GLY A 127 -11.61 -8.90 -19.66
CA GLY A 127 -12.49 -8.10 -20.49
C GLY A 127 -11.79 -7.27 -21.56
N GLY A 128 -10.47 -7.12 -21.47
CA GLY A 128 -9.69 -6.28 -22.37
C GLY A 128 -9.11 -6.98 -23.59
N LYS A 129 -9.71 -8.05 -23.99
CA LYS A 129 -9.27 -8.84 -25.15
C LYS A 129 -9.32 -8.07 -26.46
#